data_fcfe9525da92a2624c0a9012fd947f10
#
_entry.id   fcfe9525da92a2624c0a9012fd947f10
#
_cell.length_a   1.000
_cell.length_b   1.000
_cell.length_c   1.000
_cell.angle_alpha   90.00
_cell.angle_beta   90.00
_cell.angle_gamma   90.00
#
_symmetry.space_group_name_H-M   'P 1'
#
loop_
_entity.id
_entity.type
_entity.pdbx_description
1 polymer ?
#
loop_
_entity_poly.entity_id
_entity_poly.type
_entity_poly.pdbx_seq_one_letter_code
_entity_poly.pdbx_strand_id
1 'polypeptide(L)'
;NLSGGYQQRVGIAQAIIHKPEIVIFDEPTNGLDPNQIMEVRHLIKDIAQERTVILSTHILTEVQATCDNIMMIEQGKLVFMGTVEEFDNYIVPNTIYLEMGNPPTVEELAKVENVQGVEDLGNRKFRVRFENAQETMDSIVKQSVVRDWHLSEIRVEKTSLDKIFSELSKKIQ
;
A
#
# COMPACT_ATOMS: atom_id res chain seq x y z
N ASN A 1 29.10 16.11 14.30
CA ASN A 1 27.81 15.39 14.28
C ASN A 1 27.65 14.67 12.94
N LEU A 2 27.42 13.36 12.98
CA LEU A 2 27.09 12.58 11.78
C LEU A 2 25.67 12.93 11.33
N SER A 3 25.42 12.93 10.01
CA SER A 3 24.05 13.00 9.49
C SER A 3 23.24 11.78 9.92
N GLY A 4 21.89 11.89 9.93
CA GLY A 4 21.01 10.78 10.31
C GLY A 4 21.31 9.49 9.54
N GLY A 5 21.54 9.58 8.22
CA GLY A 5 21.90 8.44 7.38
C GLY A 5 23.24 7.79 7.76
N TYR A 6 24.23 8.56 8.18
CA TYR A 6 25.48 7.97 8.67
C TYR A 6 25.30 7.29 10.04
N GLN A 7 24.51 7.88 10.94
CA GLN A 7 24.20 7.26 12.24
C GLN A 7 23.51 5.92 12.05
N GLN A 8 22.54 5.85 11.13
CA GLN A 8 21.81 4.62 10.81
C GLN A 8 22.74 3.52 10.26
N ARG A 9 23.61 3.87 9.30
CA ARG A 9 24.61 2.93 8.76
C ARG A 9 25.59 2.42 9.79
N VAL A 10 26.03 3.28 10.71
CA VAL A 10 26.88 2.87 11.85
C VAL A 10 26.14 1.88 12.73
N GLY A 11 24.86 2.12 13.03
CA GLY A 11 24.02 1.18 13.79
C GLY A 11 23.88 -0.16 13.09
N ILE A 12 23.61 -0.17 11.78
CA ILE A 12 23.55 -1.40 10.98
C ILE A 12 24.91 -2.14 11.00
N ALA A 13 26.01 -1.42 10.78
CA ALA A 13 27.36 -2.00 10.81
C ALA A 13 27.67 -2.63 12.18
N GLN A 14 27.29 -1.97 13.27
CA GLN A 14 27.43 -2.49 14.63
C GLN A 14 26.62 -3.79 14.83
N ALA A 15 25.40 -3.85 14.30
CA ALA A 15 24.52 -5.00 14.44
C ALA A 15 25.07 -6.25 13.73
N ILE A 16 25.81 -6.09 12.61
CA ILE A 16 26.28 -7.20 11.76
C ILE A 16 27.76 -7.59 11.96
N ILE A 17 28.57 -6.76 12.65
CA ILE A 17 30.00 -6.95 12.75
C ILE A 17 30.43 -8.31 13.35
N HIS A 18 29.62 -8.82 14.28
CA HIS A 18 29.86 -10.11 14.95
C HIS A 18 29.21 -11.31 14.22
N LYS A 19 28.69 -11.08 13.00
CA LYS A 19 28.09 -12.09 12.11
C LYS A 19 26.97 -12.91 12.78
N PRO A 20 25.93 -12.27 13.33
CA PRO A 20 24.81 -12.97 13.94
C PRO A 20 23.98 -13.71 12.86
N GLU A 21 23.30 -14.78 13.25
CA GLU A 21 22.35 -15.50 12.38
C GLU A 21 21.04 -14.73 12.19
N ILE A 22 20.63 -13.95 13.20
CA ILE A 22 19.42 -13.14 13.21
C ILE A 22 19.77 -11.69 13.49
N VAL A 23 19.27 -10.77 12.66
CA VAL A 23 19.42 -9.32 12.84
C VAL A 23 18.04 -8.69 12.95
N ILE A 24 17.87 -7.80 13.93
CA ILE A 24 16.62 -7.05 14.12
C ILE A 24 16.90 -5.56 13.87
N PHE A 25 16.16 -4.98 12.94
CA PHE A 25 16.19 -3.55 12.66
C PHE A 25 14.86 -2.92 13.05
N ASP A 26 14.91 -1.93 13.94
CA ASP A 26 13.75 -1.17 14.37
C ASP A 26 13.75 0.19 13.67
N GLU A 27 12.72 0.44 12.82
CA GLU A 27 12.55 1.67 12.04
C GLU A 27 13.84 2.15 11.32
N PRO A 28 14.55 1.31 10.54
CA PRO A 28 15.89 1.60 10.05
C PRO A 28 15.97 2.74 9.04
N THR A 29 14.85 3.20 8.50
CA THR A 29 14.77 4.26 7.50
C THR A 29 14.15 5.55 8.04
N ASN A 30 13.78 5.56 9.33
CA ASN A 30 13.12 6.70 9.93
C ASN A 30 14.03 7.97 9.91
N GLY A 31 13.46 9.09 9.41
CA GLY A 31 14.18 10.37 9.33
C GLY A 31 15.24 10.48 8.23
N LEU A 32 15.27 9.53 7.29
CA LEU A 32 16.16 9.54 6.13
C LEU A 32 15.49 10.18 4.90
N ASP A 33 16.32 10.77 4.04
CA ASP A 33 15.86 11.21 2.71
C ASP A 33 15.64 10.02 1.74
N PRO A 34 14.90 10.19 0.62
CA PRO A 34 14.58 9.11 -0.30
C PRO A 34 15.79 8.34 -0.85
N ASN A 35 16.91 9.00 -1.09
CA ASN A 35 18.12 8.35 -1.58
C ASN A 35 18.75 7.46 -0.51
N GLN A 36 18.83 7.97 0.72
CA GLN A 36 19.34 7.23 1.86
C GLN A 36 18.45 6.01 2.19
N ILE A 37 17.11 6.15 2.07
CA ILE A 37 16.17 5.03 2.21
C ILE A 37 16.50 3.92 1.21
N MET A 38 16.72 4.26 -0.05
CA MET A 38 17.07 3.26 -1.08
C MET A 38 18.39 2.54 -0.74
N GLU A 39 19.39 3.26 -0.29
CA GLU A 39 20.68 2.67 0.08
C GLU A 39 20.55 1.72 1.29
N VAL A 40 19.78 2.11 2.32
CA VAL A 40 19.52 1.26 3.48
C VAL A 40 18.73 0.03 3.10
N ARG A 41 17.71 0.14 2.22
CA ARG A 41 16.97 -1.01 1.69
C ARG A 41 17.86 -2.01 0.95
N HIS A 42 18.75 -1.54 0.10
CA HIS A 42 19.72 -2.41 -0.59
C HIS A 42 20.61 -3.12 0.42
N LEU A 43 21.16 -2.39 1.40
CA LEU A 43 22.00 -2.97 2.45
C LEU A 43 21.25 -4.05 3.26
N ILE A 44 19.99 -3.80 3.62
CA ILE A 44 19.16 -4.80 4.33
C ILE A 44 18.95 -6.04 3.48
N LYS A 45 18.66 -5.89 2.17
CA LYS A 45 18.53 -7.02 1.24
C LYS A 45 19.81 -7.84 1.10
N ASP A 46 20.94 -7.17 1.04
CA ASP A 46 22.26 -7.86 0.97
C ASP A 46 22.51 -8.68 2.23
N ILE A 47 22.20 -8.11 3.41
CA ILE A 47 22.29 -8.82 4.69
C ILE A 47 21.33 -10.03 4.73
N ALA A 48 20.12 -9.88 4.19
CA ALA A 48 19.10 -10.93 4.18
C ALA A 48 19.46 -12.13 3.28
N GLN A 49 20.40 -12.00 2.36
CA GLN A 49 20.89 -13.14 1.55
C GLN A 49 21.62 -14.20 2.38
N GLU A 50 22.25 -13.80 3.48
CA GLU A 50 23.05 -14.70 4.32
C GLU A 50 22.47 -14.89 5.73
N ARG A 51 21.49 -14.10 6.13
CA ARG A 51 20.98 -14.03 7.52
C ARG A 51 19.47 -13.85 7.55
N THR A 52 18.88 -14.23 8.67
CA THR A 52 17.48 -13.88 8.95
C THR A 52 17.41 -12.42 9.41
N VAL A 53 16.64 -11.60 8.72
CA VAL A 53 16.41 -10.20 9.09
C VAL A 53 14.96 -10.03 9.55
N ILE A 54 14.79 -9.43 10.71
CA ILE A 54 13.49 -8.96 11.22
C ILE A 54 13.49 -7.44 11.11
N LEU A 55 12.54 -6.91 10.36
CA LEU A 55 12.36 -5.48 10.15
C LEU A 55 11.09 -5.01 10.84
N SER A 56 11.19 -4.07 11.77
CA SER A 56 10.06 -3.35 12.35
C SER A 56 9.90 -2.02 11.60
N THR A 57 8.73 -1.76 11.04
CA THR A 57 8.40 -0.49 10.38
C THR A 57 6.89 -0.30 10.32
N HIS A 58 6.45 0.96 10.27
CA HIS A 58 5.07 1.36 10.02
C HIS A 58 4.83 1.74 8.54
N ILE A 59 5.86 1.64 7.69
CA ILE A 59 5.81 2.06 6.28
C ILE A 59 5.65 0.85 5.36
N LEU A 60 4.44 0.62 4.84
CA LEU A 60 4.15 -0.55 3.98
C LEU A 60 5.03 -0.63 2.74
N THR A 61 5.31 0.50 2.09
CA THR A 61 6.16 0.51 0.89
C THR A 61 7.57 0.00 1.18
N GLU A 62 8.02 0.05 2.43
CA GLU A 62 9.28 -0.55 2.84
C GLU A 62 9.16 -2.05 3.00
N VAL A 63 8.08 -2.50 3.65
CA VAL A 63 7.78 -3.93 3.78
C VAL A 63 7.70 -4.58 2.41
N GLN A 64 6.86 -4.02 1.50
CA GLN A 64 6.69 -4.53 0.13
C GLN A 64 8.00 -4.52 -0.69
N ALA A 65 8.87 -3.53 -0.45
CA ALA A 65 10.13 -3.42 -1.17
C ALA A 65 11.24 -4.33 -0.63
N THR A 66 11.16 -4.79 0.64
CA THR A 66 12.32 -5.36 1.34
C THR A 66 12.05 -6.72 1.95
N CYS A 67 10.79 -7.05 2.31
CA CYS A 67 10.44 -8.26 3.03
C CYS A 67 9.78 -9.31 2.12
N ASP A 68 9.94 -10.58 2.48
CA ASP A 68 9.23 -11.70 1.85
C ASP A 68 7.96 -12.05 2.63
N ASN A 69 8.00 -11.91 3.95
CA ASN A 69 6.92 -12.23 4.87
C ASN A 69 6.57 -11.04 5.74
N ILE A 70 5.31 -10.96 6.15
CA ILE A 70 4.75 -9.93 7.01
C ILE A 70 4.17 -10.56 8.26
N MET A 71 4.45 -9.96 9.39
CA MET A 71 3.77 -10.19 10.65
C MET A 71 3.20 -8.86 11.14
N MET A 72 1.88 -8.76 11.24
CA MET A 72 1.20 -7.55 11.69
C MET A 72 0.69 -7.72 13.11
N ILE A 73 1.04 -6.77 13.96
CA ILE A 73 0.66 -6.77 15.38
C ILE A 73 -0.15 -5.51 15.65
N GLU A 74 -1.31 -5.68 16.29
CA GLU A 74 -2.15 -4.59 16.78
C GLU A 74 -2.56 -4.83 18.22
N GLN A 75 -2.42 -3.82 19.07
CA GLN A 75 -2.72 -3.89 20.50
C GLN A 75 -2.14 -5.15 21.17
N GLY A 76 -0.93 -5.55 20.79
CA GLY A 76 -0.24 -6.73 21.32
C GLY A 76 -0.75 -8.07 20.81
N LYS A 77 -1.68 -8.09 19.86
CA LYS A 77 -2.19 -9.31 19.22
C LYS A 77 -1.68 -9.43 17.79
N LEU A 78 -1.34 -10.64 17.37
CA LEU A 78 -1.03 -10.96 15.99
C LEU A 78 -2.33 -10.94 15.17
N VAL A 79 -2.41 -10.05 14.18
CA VAL A 79 -3.61 -9.87 13.35
C VAL A 79 -3.45 -10.42 11.93
N PHE A 80 -2.21 -10.55 11.47
CA PHE A 80 -1.89 -11.17 10.19
C PHE A 80 -0.48 -11.77 10.24
N MET A 81 -0.28 -12.89 9.56
CA MET A 81 1.01 -13.50 9.27
C MET A 81 0.93 -14.23 7.94
N GLY A 82 1.84 -13.89 7.02
CA GLY A 82 1.88 -14.49 5.69
C GLY A 82 2.91 -13.81 4.80
N THR A 83 2.91 -14.13 3.51
CA THR A 83 3.75 -13.49 2.52
C THR A 83 3.27 -12.07 2.18
N VAL A 84 4.14 -11.26 1.57
CA VAL A 84 3.76 -9.95 1.03
C VAL A 84 2.66 -10.09 -0.03
N GLU A 85 2.72 -11.13 -0.86
CA GLU A 85 1.71 -11.42 -1.87
C GLU A 85 0.35 -11.75 -1.25
N GLU A 86 0.32 -12.62 -0.22
CA GLU A 86 -0.91 -12.94 0.52
C GLU A 86 -1.49 -11.70 1.19
N PHE A 87 -0.64 -10.81 1.71
CA PHE A 87 -1.07 -9.56 2.31
C PHE A 87 -1.65 -8.59 1.28
N ASP A 88 -1.01 -8.42 0.14
CA ASP A 88 -1.50 -7.57 -0.96
C ASP A 88 -2.85 -8.07 -1.51
N ASN A 89 -3.07 -9.39 -1.47
CA ASN A 89 -4.31 -10.05 -1.89
C ASN A 89 -5.37 -10.17 -0.77
N TYR A 90 -5.00 -9.85 0.49
CA TYR A 90 -5.88 -10.04 1.64
C TYR A 90 -7.17 -9.23 1.56
N ILE A 91 -7.11 -8.06 0.96
CA ILE A 91 -8.28 -7.25 0.64
C ILE A 91 -8.29 -7.02 -0.87
N VAL A 92 -9.18 -7.72 -1.55
CA VAL A 92 -9.45 -7.49 -2.97
C VAL A 92 -9.89 -6.03 -3.15
N PRO A 93 -9.22 -5.27 -4.01
CA PRO A 93 -9.66 -3.92 -4.32
C PRO A 93 -11.11 -3.96 -4.80
N ASN A 94 -11.97 -3.16 -4.20
CA ASN A 94 -13.37 -3.05 -4.59
C ASN A 94 -13.77 -1.64 -5.00
N THR A 95 -12.78 -0.79 -5.25
CA THR A 95 -12.98 0.60 -5.65
C THR A 95 -12.14 0.98 -6.86
N ILE A 96 -12.76 1.77 -7.74
CA ILE A 96 -12.13 2.42 -8.90
C ILE A 96 -12.10 3.91 -8.62
N TYR A 97 -10.92 4.52 -8.79
CA TYR A 97 -10.75 5.96 -8.84
C TYR A 97 -11.01 6.47 -10.24
N LEU A 98 -11.72 7.58 -10.32
CA LEU A 98 -12.05 8.29 -11.56
C LEU A 98 -11.72 9.76 -11.43
N GLU A 99 -11.21 10.34 -12.51
CA GLU A 99 -11.11 11.78 -12.71
C GLU A 99 -11.70 12.14 -14.08
N MET A 100 -12.59 13.15 -14.13
CA MET A 100 -13.35 13.50 -15.31
C MET A 100 -13.32 15.01 -15.56
N GLY A 101 -13.13 15.41 -16.80
CA GLY A 101 -13.13 16.84 -17.21
C GLY A 101 -14.52 17.47 -17.16
N ASN A 102 -15.56 16.72 -17.53
CA ASN A 102 -16.97 17.09 -17.48
C ASN A 102 -17.72 16.04 -16.65
N PRO A 103 -17.68 16.11 -15.29
CA PRO A 103 -18.17 15.06 -14.44
C PRO A 103 -19.70 14.97 -14.44
N PRO A 104 -20.25 13.73 -14.43
CA PRO A 104 -21.67 13.50 -14.16
C PRO A 104 -22.03 13.83 -12.71
N THR A 105 -23.32 13.81 -12.40
CA THR A 105 -23.77 13.77 -11.01
C THR A 105 -23.51 12.39 -10.40
N VAL A 106 -23.49 12.32 -9.07
CA VAL A 106 -23.35 11.05 -8.34
C VAL A 106 -24.45 10.06 -8.75
N GLU A 107 -25.69 10.55 -8.94
CA GLU A 107 -26.84 9.74 -9.32
C GLU A 107 -26.71 9.19 -10.75
N GLU A 108 -26.10 9.93 -11.66
CA GLU A 108 -25.86 9.48 -13.03
C GLU A 108 -24.77 8.42 -13.07
N LEU A 109 -23.69 8.62 -12.32
CA LEU A 109 -22.60 7.65 -12.22
C LEU A 109 -23.04 6.37 -11.52
N ALA A 110 -23.91 6.47 -10.50
CA ALA A 110 -24.47 5.32 -9.80
C ALA A 110 -25.42 4.45 -10.65
N LYS A 111 -25.94 4.99 -11.77
CA LYS A 111 -26.78 4.24 -12.73
C LYS A 111 -25.97 3.48 -13.77
N VAL A 112 -24.67 3.63 -13.79
CA VAL A 112 -23.80 2.87 -14.71
C VAL A 112 -23.81 1.41 -14.29
N GLU A 113 -23.88 0.52 -15.26
CA GLU A 113 -23.93 -0.93 -15.06
C GLU A 113 -22.70 -1.40 -14.24
N ASN A 114 -22.93 -2.34 -13.31
CA ASN A 114 -21.94 -2.90 -12.37
C ASN A 114 -21.38 -1.91 -11.32
N VAL A 115 -21.88 -0.68 -11.23
CA VAL A 115 -21.58 0.25 -10.15
C VAL A 115 -22.44 -0.07 -8.93
N GLN A 116 -21.80 -0.35 -7.80
CA GLN A 116 -22.48 -0.65 -6.53
C GLN A 116 -22.60 0.57 -5.60
N GLY A 117 -21.78 1.57 -5.82
CA GLY A 117 -21.83 2.80 -5.03
C GLY A 117 -20.83 3.82 -5.54
N VAL A 118 -21.11 5.09 -5.27
CA VAL A 118 -20.30 6.23 -5.71
C VAL A 118 -20.05 7.16 -4.53
N GLU A 119 -18.82 7.58 -4.35
CA GLU A 119 -18.37 8.59 -3.41
C GLU A 119 -17.77 9.75 -4.22
N ASP A 120 -18.28 10.96 -4.00
CA ASP A 120 -17.70 12.19 -4.57
C ASP A 120 -16.54 12.64 -3.68
N LEU A 121 -15.33 12.68 -4.26
CA LEU A 121 -14.11 13.13 -3.58
C LEU A 121 -13.86 14.64 -3.75
N GLY A 122 -14.74 15.34 -4.48
CA GLY A 122 -14.56 16.73 -4.89
C GLY A 122 -13.55 16.88 -6.05
N ASN A 123 -13.44 18.10 -6.60
CA ASN A 123 -12.50 18.43 -7.66
C ASN A 123 -12.60 17.50 -8.89
N ARG A 124 -13.82 17.11 -9.29
CA ARG A 124 -14.09 16.23 -10.45
C ARG A 124 -13.56 14.81 -10.29
N LYS A 125 -13.41 14.34 -9.05
CA LYS A 125 -12.87 13.04 -8.67
C LYS A 125 -13.93 12.21 -7.98
N PHE A 126 -14.00 10.93 -8.34
CA PHE A 126 -14.95 10.00 -7.76
C PHE A 126 -14.26 8.70 -7.36
N ARG A 127 -14.84 8.05 -6.37
CA ARG A 127 -14.53 6.66 -6.04
C ARG A 127 -15.78 5.82 -6.25
N VAL A 128 -15.66 4.77 -7.06
CA VAL A 128 -16.75 3.88 -7.42
C VAL A 128 -16.49 2.50 -6.84
N ARG A 129 -17.48 1.94 -6.12
CA ARG A 129 -17.43 0.53 -5.70
C ARG A 129 -17.92 -0.37 -6.81
N PHE A 130 -17.29 -1.53 -6.92
CA PHE A 130 -17.60 -2.54 -7.92
C PHE A 130 -17.62 -3.96 -7.33
N GLU A 131 -18.21 -4.89 -8.06
CA GLU A 131 -18.11 -6.33 -7.82
C GLU A 131 -17.06 -6.96 -8.76
N ASN A 132 -17.09 -6.58 -10.04
CA ASN A 132 -16.13 -6.99 -11.06
C ASN A 132 -15.45 -5.74 -11.64
N ALA A 133 -14.14 -5.62 -11.43
CA ALA A 133 -13.37 -4.44 -11.83
C ALA A 133 -13.42 -4.21 -13.35
N GLN A 134 -13.18 -5.26 -14.15
CA GLN A 134 -13.07 -5.13 -15.60
C GLN A 134 -14.41 -4.71 -16.22
N GLU A 135 -15.50 -5.37 -15.86
CA GLU A 135 -16.83 -5.05 -16.37
C GLU A 135 -17.28 -3.64 -16.00
N THR A 136 -16.98 -3.23 -14.75
CA THR A 136 -17.33 -1.88 -14.28
C THR A 136 -16.50 -0.81 -15.01
N MET A 137 -15.21 -1.04 -15.20
CA MET A 137 -14.35 -0.12 -15.95
C MET A 137 -14.82 0.02 -17.39
N ASP A 138 -15.12 -1.09 -18.07
CA ASP A 138 -15.62 -1.08 -19.45
C ASP A 138 -16.95 -0.34 -19.56
N SER A 139 -17.86 -0.52 -18.60
CA SER A 139 -19.14 0.18 -18.55
C SER A 139 -18.96 1.69 -18.34
N ILE A 140 -18.07 2.10 -17.42
CA ILE A 140 -17.76 3.51 -17.17
C ILE A 140 -17.13 4.16 -18.40
N VAL A 141 -16.15 3.50 -19.04
CA VAL A 141 -15.49 4.02 -20.25
C VAL A 141 -16.49 4.21 -21.37
N LYS A 142 -17.37 3.22 -21.63
CA LYS A 142 -18.43 3.34 -22.64
C LYS A 142 -19.37 4.52 -22.37
N GLN A 143 -19.85 4.66 -21.12
CA GLN A 143 -20.74 5.75 -20.75
C GLN A 143 -20.05 7.12 -20.82
N SER A 144 -18.78 7.17 -20.43
CA SER A 144 -17.97 8.39 -20.51
C SER A 144 -17.87 8.93 -21.95
N VAL A 145 -17.68 8.05 -22.93
CA VAL A 145 -17.63 8.43 -24.35
C VAL A 145 -19.01 8.88 -24.84
N VAL A 146 -20.08 8.12 -24.53
CA VAL A 146 -21.43 8.42 -25.00
C VAL A 146 -21.98 9.73 -24.42
N ARG A 147 -21.63 10.06 -23.17
CA ARG A 147 -22.14 11.21 -22.43
C ARG A 147 -21.16 12.38 -22.33
N ASP A 148 -20.02 12.28 -23.01
CA ASP A 148 -18.99 13.33 -23.06
C ASP A 148 -18.49 13.77 -21.66
N TRP A 149 -18.20 12.77 -20.78
CA TRP A 149 -17.71 13.03 -19.44
C TRP A 149 -16.23 13.40 -19.38
N HIS A 150 -15.51 13.26 -20.48
CA HIS A 150 -14.07 13.53 -20.59
C HIS A 150 -13.27 12.81 -19.49
N LEU A 151 -13.34 11.48 -19.47
CA LEU A 151 -12.58 10.66 -18.53
C LEU A 151 -11.08 10.88 -18.74
N SER A 152 -10.40 11.42 -17.72
CA SER A 152 -8.96 11.71 -17.75
C SER A 152 -8.13 10.66 -17.01
N GLU A 153 -8.70 10.05 -15.98
CA GLU A 153 -8.05 8.96 -15.27
C GLU A 153 -9.07 7.91 -14.81
N ILE A 154 -8.72 6.65 -14.99
CA ILE A 154 -9.43 5.50 -14.43
C ILE A 154 -8.43 4.46 -13.94
N ARG A 155 -8.52 4.07 -12.68
CA ARG A 155 -7.66 3.02 -12.11
C ARG A 155 -8.35 2.31 -10.96
N VAL A 156 -8.05 1.02 -10.81
CA VAL A 156 -8.42 0.28 -9.61
C VAL A 156 -7.57 0.82 -8.45
N GLU A 157 -8.22 1.26 -7.38
CA GLU A 157 -7.50 1.70 -6.18
C GLU A 157 -6.97 0.49 -5.42
N LYS A 158 -5.66 0.46 -5.21
CA LYS A 158 -5.10 -0.46 -4.22
C LYS A 158 -5.62 -0.09 -2.84
N THR A 159 -6.02 -1.07 -2.07
CA THR A 159 -6.49 -0.85 -0.71
C THR A 159 -5.38 -0.22 0.12
N SER A 160 -5.66 0.90 0.79
CA SER A 160 -4.67 1.53 1.67
C SER A 160 -4.44 0.67 2.92
N LEU A 161 -3.24 0.77 3.50
CA LEU A 161 -2.91 0.10 4.77
C LEU A 161 -3.91 0.40 5.87
N ASP A 162 -4.33 1.68 6.00
CA ASP A 162 -5.28 2.09 7.03
C ASP A 162 -6.61 1.33 6.89
N LYS A 163 -7.03 1.04 5.65
CA LYS A 163 -8.19 0.19 5.40
C LYS A 163 -7.92 -1.28 5.77
N ILE A 164 -6.75 -1.81 5.40
CA ILE A 164 -6.35 -3.19 5.76
C ILE A 164 -6.30 -3.32 7.28
N PHE A 165 -5.65 -2.37 7.96
CA PHE A 165 -5.62 -2.32 9.42
C PHE A 165 -7.03 -2.26 10.03
N SER A 166 -7.88 -1.35 9.52
CA SER A 166 -9.26 -1.20 10.02
C SER A 166 -10.11 -2.46 9.83
N GLU A 167 -9.95 -3.17 8.72
CA GLU A 167 -10.69 -4.42 8.46
C GLU A 167 -10.16 -5.59 9.31
N LEU A 168 -8.83 -5.69 9.49
CA LEU A 168 -8.23 -6.70 10.35
C LEU A 168 -8.62 -6.49 11.81
N SER A 169 -8.60 -5.24 12.29
CA SER A 169 -9.00 -4.87 13.65
C SER A 169 -10.46 -5.20 13.96
N LYS A 170 -11.36 -5.03 13.00
CA LYS A 170 -12.80 -5.36 13.15
C LYS A 170 -13.06 -6.86 13.29
N LYS A 171 -12.19 -7.73 12.75
CA LYS A 171 -12.35 -9.19 12.84
C LYS A 171 -11.94 -9.75 14.20
N ILE A 172 -11.34 -8.96 15.07
CA ILE A 172 -10.83 -9.37 16.38
C ILE A 172 -11.77 -8.95 17.52
N GLN A 173 -12.73 -8.10 17.26
CA GLN A 173 -13.84 -7.77 18.18
C GLN A 173 -15.01 -8.73 18.00
#